data_fa68d285d345e81e55201121b18bdbc5
#
_entry.id   fa68d285d345e81e55201121b18bdbc5
#
_cell.length_a   1.000
_cell.length_b   1.000
_cell.length_c   1.000
_cell.angle_alpha   90.00
_cell.angle_beta   90.00
_cell.angle_gamma   90.00
#
_symmetry.space_group_name_H-M   'P 1'
#
loop_
_entity.id
_entity.type
_entity.pdbx_description
1 polymer ?
#
loop_
_entity_poly.entity_id
_entity_poly.type
_entity_poly.pdbx_seq_one_letter_code
_entity_poly.pdbx_strand_id
1 'polypeptide(L)'
;MNSIFKSLLCLEILGLGILGAIAFYVQPSVAQTLFNANGVETRENNTLKPFLLAQNSQKRREIKAFFSSSYDYWDARVLADFWGQSVYDSKARIGRKILWGKKDVAILEQFLVDARIKHLQAIVPASTPASYTYYQESGYTYADAEVLAKFWGDASPMDTKLRIERNLTLGNSAMIQEALSMARK
;
A
#
# COMPACT_ATOMS: atom_id res chain seq x y z
N MET A 1 -49.32 36.44 -0.26
CA MET A 1 -50.05 36.00 -1.49
C MET A 1 -49.24 34.82 -2.06
N ASN A 2 -49.96 33.70 -2.09
CA ASN A 2 -49.79 32.50 -2.92
C ASN A 2 -48.46 31.68 -2.76
N SER A 3 -48.44 30.58 -2.05
CA SER A 3 -49.26 29.33 -2.12
C SER A 3 -48.90 28.43 -3.31
N ILE A 4 -48.51 27.18 -2.94
CA ILE A 4 -48.73 25.91 -3.64
C ILE A 4 -47.69 25.54 -4.72
N PHE A 5 -46.90 24.49 -4.51
CA PHE A 5 -47.19 23.16 -5.08
C PHE A 5 -46.40 22.07 -4.34
N LYS A 6 -47.19 21.23 -3.73
CA LYS A 6 -46.82 19.88 -3.31
C LYS A 6 -46.77 19.01 -4.58
N SER A 7 -45.78 18.17 -4.70
CA SER A 7 -45.98 16.93 -5.42
C SER A 7 -45.10 15.83 -4.85
N LEU A 8 -45.73 14.96 -4.19
CA LEU A 8 -45.39 13.60 -3.78
C LEU A 8 -45.02 12.79 -5.03
N LEU A 9 -43.93 12.07 -4.97
CA LEU A 9 -43.82 10.82 -5.71
C LEU A 9 -42.94 9.86 -4.89
N CYS A 10 -43.67 9.07 -4.07
CA CYS A 10 -43.19 7.78 -3.62
C CYS A 10 -42.92 6.91 -4.85
N LEU A 11 -41.72 6.41 -4.98
CA LEU A 11 -41.47 5.22 -5.78
C LEU A 11 -40.75 4.19 -4.88
N GLU A 12 -41.59 3.35 -4.29
CA GLU A 12 -41.15 2.08 -3.72
C GLU A 12 -40.63 1.22 -4.88
N ILE A 13 -39.32 0.98 -4.88
CA ILE A 13 -38.78 -0.15 -5.64
C ILE A 13 -38.39 -1.20 -4.62
N LEU A 14 -39.34 -2.11 -4.43
CA LEU A 14 -39.10 -3.47 -3.97
C LEU A 14 -38.20 -4.15 -5.02
N GLY A 15 -36.91 -4.28 -4.72
CA GLY A 15 -35.95 -4.99 -5.53
C GLY A 15 -35.16 -5.97 -4.68
N LEU A 16 -35.62 -7.21 -4.73
CA LEU A 16 -35.06 -8.43 -4.16
C LEU A 16 -33.55 -8.38 -3.97
N GLY A 17 -33.14 -8.62 -2.71
CA GLY A 17 -31.77 -8.94 -2.34
C GLY A 17 -31.30 -10.21 -3.03
N ILE A 18 -30.28 -10.07 -3.86
CA ILE A 18 -29.38 -11.17 -4.16
C ILE A 18 -28.17 -10.99 -3.26
N LEU A 19 -28.27 -11.57 -2.08
CA LEU A 19 -27.12 -11.91 -1.25
C LEU A 19 -26.30 -12.95 -2.00
N GLY A 20 -25.45 -12.49 -2.89
CA GLY A 20 -24.35 -13.26 -3.43
C GLY A 20 -23.33 -13.47 -2.32
N ALA A 21 -23.58 -14.45 -1.44
CA ALA A 21 -22.54 -14.99 -0.60
C ALA A 21 -21.49 -15.61 -1.52
N ILE A 22 -20.41 -14.87 -1.78
CA ILE A 22 -19.18 -15.45 -2.30
C ILE A 22 -18.63 -16.28 -1.15
N ALA A 23 -19.09 -17.52 -1.10
CA ALA A 23 -18.44 -18.54 -0.29
C ALA A 23 -17.02 -18.68 -0.83
N PHE A 24 -16.05 -18.11 -0.12
CA PHE A 24 -14.68 -18.51 -0.25
C PHE A 24 -14.64 -20.00 0.09
N TYR A 25 -14.65 -20.81 -0.93
CA TYR A 25 -14.40 -22.22 -0.80
C TYR A 25 -12.91 -22.34 -0.42
N VAL A 26 -12.66 -22.26 0.88
CA VAL A 26 -11.41 -22.76 1.45
C VAL A 26 -11.45 -24.25 1.21
N GLN A 27 -10.80 -24.72 0.16
CA GLN A 27 -10.55 -26.13 -0.01
C GLN A 27 -9.79 -26.59 1.26
N PRO A 28 -10.36 -27.54 2.03
CA PRO A 28 -9.58 -28.15 3.08
C PRO A 28 -8.38 -28.79 2.39
N SER A 29 -7.20 -28.34 2.82
CA SER A 29 -5.94 -28.93 2.43
C SER A 29 -6.05 -30.45 2.50
N VAL A 30 -5.65 -31.09 1.42
CA VAL A 30 -5.47 -32.54 1.29
C VAL A 30 -4.25 -32.94 2.16
N ALA A 31 -4.36 -32.77 3.47
CA ALA A 31 -3.32 -33.06 4.44
C ALA A 31 -3.79 -33.99 5.55
N GLN A 32 -4.91 -34.72 5.34
CA GLN A 32 -5.40 -35.68 6.32
C GLN A 32 -5.79 -37.02 5.71
N THR A 33 -4.90 -37.63 4.95
CA THR A 33 -4.97 -39.07 4.70
C THR A 33 -3.57 -39.52 4.34
N LEU A 34 -2.82 -40.00 5.31
CA LEU A 34 -1.76 -41.00 5.20
C LEU A 34 -1.00 -41.13 6.53
N PHE A 35 -1.72 -41.40 7.63
CA PHE A 35 -1.11 -42.19 8.67
C PHE A 35 -1.42 -43.65 8.39
N ASN A 36 -0.61 -44.24 7.54
CA ASN A 36 -0.52 -45.68 7.49
C ASN A 36 0.94 -46.05 7.81
N ALA A 37 1.11 -46.59 9.01
CA ALA A 37 2.35 -47.13 9.50
C ALA A 37 2.71 -48.35 8.65
N ASN A 38 3.61 -48.17 7.69
CA ASN A 38 4.54 -49.20 7.20
C ASN A 38 5.37 -48.58 6.08
N GLY A 39 6.63 -48.30 6.39
CA GLY A 39 7.81 -48.24 5.55
C GLY A 39 7.64 -47.87 4.05
N VAL A 40 7.25 -46.64 3.73
CA VAL A 40 7.44 -46.12 2.40
C VAL A 40 8.30 -44.87 2.52
N GLU A 41 9.55 -45.00 2.12
CA GLU A 41 10.49 -43.88 1.98
C GLU A 41 9.85 -42.74 1.19
N THR A 42 9.86 -41.55 1.78
CA THR A 42 9.35 -40.31 1.33
C THR A 42 9.92 -39.89 -0.05
N ARG A 43 9.29 -40.33 -1.13
CA ARG A 43 9.52 -39.82 -2.49
C ARG A 43 8.93 -38.42 -2.72
N GLU A 44 8.15 -37.84 -1.78
CA GLU A 44 7.46 -36.57 -1.95
C GLU A 44 8.35 -35.34 -1.74
N ASN A 45 9.50 -35.46 -1.12
CA ASN A 45 10.37 -34.30 -0.83
C ASN A 45 11.22 -33.82 -2.00
N ASN A 46 11.29 -34.53 -3.13
CA ASN A 46 12.17 -34.15 -4.24
C ASN A 46 11.50 -33.27 -5.31
N THR A 47 10.18 -33.25 -5.41
CA THR A 47 9.44 -32.45 -6.40
C THR A 47 9.16 -31.03 -5.92
N LEU A 48 9.02 -30.79 -4.62
CA LEU A 48 8.72 -29.45 -4.07
C LEU A 48 9.97 -28.57 -3.97
N LYS A 49 11.14 -29.14 -3.71
CA LYS A 49 12.41 -28.39 -3.59
C LYS A 49 12.76 -27.58 -4.84
N PRO A 50 12.73 -28.12 -6.07
CA PRO A 50 13.02 -27.35 -7.27
C PRO A 50 12.04 -26.19 -7.50
N PHE A 51 10.76 -26.39 -7.20
CA PHE A 51 9.73 -25.38 -7.33
C PHE A 51 9.93 -24.21 -6.35
N LEU A 52 10.21 -24.51 -5.09
CA LEU A 52 10.51 -23.51 -4.06
C LEU A 52 11.80 -22.73 -4.38
N LEU A 53 12.83 -23.42 -4.88
CA LEU A 53 14.07 -22.78 -5.31
C LEU A 53 13.85 -21.86 -6.52
N ALA A 54 13.02 -22.27 -7.48
CA ALA A 54 12.66 -21.47 -8.63
C ALA A 54 11.88 -20.20 -8.22
N GLN A 55 10.88 -20.32 -7.34
CA GLN A 55 10.14 -19.18 -6.80
C GLN A 55 11.05 -18.20 -6.05
N ASN A 56 11.95 -18.71 -5.22
CA ASN A 56 12.91 -17.88 -4.48
C ASN A 56 13.88 -17.16 -5.44
N SER A 57 14.35 -17.82 -6.50
CA SER A 57 15.23 -17.23 -7.48
C SER A 57 14.53 -16.15 -8.30
N GLN A 58 13.26 -16.35 -8.65
CA GLN A 58 12.45 -15.33 -9.33
C GLN A 58 12.23 -14.11 -8.43
N LYS A 59 11.79 -14.32 -7.19
CA LYS A 59 11.55 -13.23 -6.24
C LYS A 59 12.81 -12.41 -5.99
N ARG A 60 14.00 -13.05 -5.92
CA ARG A 60 15.28 -12.34 -5.81
C ARG A 60 15.56 -11.45 -7.03
N ARG A 61 15.27 -11.92 -8.25
CA ARG A 61 15.42 -11.12 -9.48
C ARG A 61 14.48 -9.92 -9.47
N GLU A 62 13.22 -10.09 -9.05
CA GLU A 62 12.23 -9.05 -8.91
C GLU A 62 12.69 -7.97 -7.91
N ILE A 63 13.12 -8.38 -6.72
CA ILE A 63 13.66 -7.48 -5.70
C ILE A 63 14.91 -6.72 -6.21
N LYS A 64 15.81 -7.41 -6.93
CA LYS A 64 16.97 -6.76 -7.53
C LYS A 64 16.56 -5.70 -8.56
N ALA A 65 15.56 -5.99 -9.39
CA ALA A 65 15.04 -5.04 -10.37
C ALA A 65 14.43 -3.79 -9.68
N PHE A 66 13.73 -3.97 -8.57
CA PHE A 66 13.25 -2.85 -7.76
C PHE A 66 14.40 -1.96 -7.27
N PHE A 67 15.42 -2.54 -6.65
CA PHE A 67 16.56 -1.76 -6.13
C PHE A 67 17.45 -1.12 -7.22
N SER A 68 17.35 -1.57 -8.46
CA SER A 68 18.04 -0.98 -9.61
C SER A 68 17.20 0.06 -10.36
N SER A 69 16.02 0.38 -9.86
CA SER A 69 15.08 1.34 -10.46
C SER A 69 15.10 2.69 -9.75
N SER A 70 14.28 3.62 -10.24
CA SER A 70 14.03 4.91 -9.60
C SER A 70 12.99 4.86 -8.48
N TYR A 71 12.30 3.73 -8.30
CA TYR A 71 11.32 3.58 -7.23
C TYR A 71 12.00 3.47 -5.87
N ASP A 72 11.44 4.14 -4.87
CA ASP A 72 11.95 4.14 -3.51
C ASP A 72 11.11 3.32 -2.52
N TYR A 73 11.47 3.41 -1.24
CA TYR A 73 10.73 2.74 -0.16
C TYR A 73 9.29 3.25 -0.07
N TRP A 74 9.07 4.55 -0.25
CA TRP A 74 7.75 5.16 -0.07
C TRP A 74 6.80 4.80 -1.20
N ASP A 75 7.29 4.68 -2.43
CA ASP A 75 6.53 4.12 -3.55
C ASP A 75 6.06 2.70 -3.25
N ALA A 76 6.97 1.86 -2.77
CA ALA A 76 6.63 0.49 -2.38
C ALA A 76 5.66 0.45 -1.19
N ARG A 77 5.77 1.39 -0.24
CA ARG A 77 4.92 1.48 0.95
C ARG A 77 3.49 1.89 0.60
N VAL A 78 3.34 2.94 -0.22
CA VAL A 78 2.04 3.41 -0.71
C VAL A 78 1.32 2.33 -1.52
N LEU A 79 2.06 1.65 -2.40
CA LEU A 79 1.51 0.54 -3.19
C LEU A 79 1.19 -0.69 -2.34
N ALA A 80 1.95 -0.95 -1.28
CA ALA A 80 1.66 -2.04 -0.34
C ALA A 80 0.30 -1.84 0.34
N ASP A 81 0.03 -0.63 0.83
CA ASP A 81 -1.27 -0.28 1.41
C ASP A 81 -2.40 -0.36 0.39
N PHE A 82 -2.16 0.12 -0.82
CA PHE A 82 -3.13 0.09 -1.90
C PHE A 82 -3.50 -1.33 -2.32
N TRP A 83 -2.52 -2.25 -2.38
CA TRP A 83 -2.71 -3.65 -2.77
C TRP A 83 -3.04 -4.58 -1.61
N GLY A 84 -2.98 -4.11 -0.35
CA GLY A 84 -3.22 -4.92 0.83
C GLY A 84 -2.15 -6.01 1.04
N GLN A 85 -0.87 -5.69 0.83
CA GLN A 85 0.23 -6.65 0.92
C GLN A 85 1.42 -6.07 1.70
N SER A 86 2.43 -6.90 2.00
CA SER A 86 3.64 -6.42 2.65
C SER A 86 4.47 -5.50 1.73
N VAL A 87 5.26 -4.59 2.33
CA VAL A 87 6.20 -3.75 1.56
C VAL A 87 7.20 -4.59 0.77
N TYR A 88 7.62 -5.73 1.32
CA TYR A 88 8.52 -6.64 0.62
C TYR A 88 7.87 -7.25 -0.63
N ASP A 89 6.61 -7.66 -0.54
CA ASP A 89 5.87 -8.20 -1.69
C ASP A 89 5.56 -7.10 -2.71
N SER A 90 5.30 -5.88 -2.24
CA SER A 90 5.15 -4.71 -3.10
C SER A 90 6.42 -4.43 -3.90
N LYS A 91 7.60 -4.43 -3.27
CA LYS A 91 8.90 -4.32 -3.95
C LYS A 91 9.09 -5.39 -5.02
N ALA A 92 8.77 -6.65 -4.70
CA ALA A 92 8.84 -7.74 -5.67
C ALA A 92 7.88 -7.52 -6.85
N ARG A 93 6.63 -7.10 -6.57
CA ARG A 93 5.62 -6.82 -7.60
C ARG A 93 6.02 -5.65 -8.50
N ILE A 94 6.58 -4.58 -7.95
CA ILE A 94 7.14 -3.46 -8.72
C ILE A 94 8.26 -3.98 -9.63
N GLY A 95 9.23 -4.71 -9.07
CA GLY A 95 10.35 -5.26 -9.83
C GLY A 95 9.91 -6.20 -10.93
N ARG A 96 8.87 -7.01 -10.71
CA ARG A 96 8.25 -7.86 -11.74
C ARG A 96 7.70 -7.02 -12.89
N LYS A 97 6.99 -5.94 -12.61
CA LYS A 97 6.46 -5.01 -13.62
C LYS A 97 7.58 -4.37 -14.44
N ILE A 98 8.68 -4.01 -13.79
CA ILE A 98 9.88 -3.49 -14.47
C ILE A 98 10.46 -4.54 -15.42
N LEU A 99 10.58 -5.80 -14.99
CA LEU A 99 11.10 -6.91 -15.82
C LEU A 99 10.19 -7.24 -17.00
N TRP A 100 8.89 -6.99 -16.91
CA TRP A 100 7.93 -7.19 -18.00
C TRP A 100 7.98 -6.08 -19.05
N GLY A 101 8.58 -4.91 -18.72
CA GLY A 101 8.88 -3.86 -19.68
C GLY A 101 7.93 -2.66 -19.64
N LYS A 102 8.13 -1.77 -20.62
CA LYS A 102 7.55 -0.42 -20.61
C LYS A 102 6.03 -0.35 -20.44
N LYS A 103 5.29 -1.28 -21.03
CA LYS A 103 3.82 -1.31 -20.92
C LYS A 103 3.37 -1.57 -19.48
N ASP A 104 4.04 -2.50 -18.80
CA ASP A 104 3.74 -2.84 -17.42
C ASP A 104 4.20 -1.75 -16.45
N VAL A 105 5.29 -1.05 -16.77
CA VAL A 105 5.73 0.14 -16.02
C VAL A 105 4.68 1.25 -16.14
N ALA A 106 4.11 1.51 -17.31
CA ALA A 106 3.05 2.52 -17.46
C ALA A 106 1.81 2.19 -16.60
N ILE A 107 1.44 0.91 -16.52
CA ILE A 107 0.35 0.44 -15.64
C ILE A 107 0.75 0.62 -14.17
N LEU A 108 2.00 0.36 -13.81
CA LEU A 108 2.52 0.56 -12.46
C LEU A 108 2.44 2.03 -12.04
N GLU A 109 2.83 2.96 -12.92
CA GLU A 109 2.72 4.40 -12.65
C GLU A 109 1.28 4.83 -12.39
N GLN A 110 0.32 4.27 -13.12
CA GLN A 110 -1.11 4.54 -12.88
C GLN A 110 -1.52 4.05 -11.49
N PHE A 111 -1.14 2.82 -11.11
CA PHE A 111 -1.40 2.33 -9.75
C PHE A 111 -0.76 3.20 -8.67
N LEU A 112 0.43 3.71 -8.92
CA LEU A 112 1.11 4.60 -7.97
C LEU A 112 0.36 5.92 -7.79
N VAL A 113 -0.13 6.52 -8.89
CA VAL A 113 -0.98 7.71 -8.84
C VAL A 113 -2.26 7.44 -8.04
N ASP A 114 -2.96 6.36 -8.33
CA ASP A 114 -4.21 5.99 -7.66
C ASP A 114 -3.97 5.72 -6.16
N ALA A 115 -2.89 5.05 -5.82
CA ALA A 115 -2.50 4.76 -4.44
C ALA A 115 -2.19 6.04 -3.65
N ARG A 116 -1.44 6.98 -4.25
CA ARG A 116 -1.13 8.28 -3.66
C ARG A 116 -2.39 9.11 -3.43
N ILE A 117 -3.28 9.18 -4.41
CA ILE A 117 -4.57 9.88 -4.28
C ILE A 117 -5.38 9.29 -3.13
N LYS A 118 -5.51 7.97 -3.07
CA LYS A 118 -6.27 7.28 -2.02
C LYS A 118 -5.70 7.59 -0.63
N HIS A 119 -4.38 7.54 -0.47
CA HIS A 119 -3.74 7.84 0.82
C HIS A 119 -3.91 9.32 1.20
N LEU A 120 -3.70 10.25 0.26
CA LEU A 120 -3.90 11.68 0.50
C LEU A 120 -5.33 12.01 0.91
N GLN A 121 -6.32 11.36 0.32
CA GLN A 121 -7.73 11.52 0.71
C GLN A 121 -8.00 11.01 2.13
N ALA A 122 -7.33 9.94 2.55
CA ALA A 122 -7.48 9.38 3.89
C ALA A 122 -6.87 10.24 5.01
N ILE A 123 -5.85 11.05 4.70
CA ILE A 123 -5.19 11.95 5.67
C ILE A 123 -5.75 13.38 5.67
N VAL A 124 -6.68 13.73 4.77
CA VAL A 124 -7.40 15.00 4.85
C VAL A 124 -8.33 14.94 6.05
N PRO A 125 -8.26 15.87 7.02
CA PRO A 125 -9.03 15.80 8.24
C PRO A 125 -10.53 16.00 7.97
N ALA A 126 -11.26 14.92 7.93
CA ALA A 126 -12.67 14.91 8.20
C ALA A 126 -12.82 14.51 9.68
N SER A 127 -12.75 15.46 10.60
CA SER A 127 -13.11 15.36 12.04
C SER A 127 -12.50 14.19 12.87
N THR A 128 -11.59 13.40 12.35
CA THR A 128 -10.85 12.35 13.06
C THR A 128 -9.37 12.69 13.13
N PRO A 129 -8.63 12.36 14.22
CA PRO A 129 -7.20 12.64 14.26
C PRO A 129 -6.54 11.98 13.04
N ALA A 130 -5.88 12.80 12.22
CA ALA A 130 -5.21 12.36 11.01
C ALA A 130 -4.24 11.22 11.34
N SER A 131 -4.28 10.15 10.57
CA SER A 131 -3.32 9.07 10.70
C SER A 131 -1.96 9.55 10.16
N TYR A 132 -0.95 9.66 11.02
CA TYR A 132 0.42 10.02 10.66
C TYR A 132 1.29 8.77 10.52
N THR A 133 0.80 7.77 9.80
CA THR A 133 1.43 6.44 9.71
C THR A 133 2.81 6.51 9.09
N TYR A 134 2.97 7.25 7.99
CA TYR A 134 4.27 7.36 7.30
C TYR A 134 5.22 8.26 8.07
N TYR A 135 4.73 9.33 8.70
CA TYR A 135 5.53 10.13 9.62
C TYR A 135 6.08 9.27 10.77
N GLN A 136 5.24 8.44 11.38
CA GLN A 136 5.67 7.55 12.48
C GLN A 136 6.71 6.52 12.03
N GLU A 137 6.55 5.97 10.82
CA GLU A 137 7.49 5.00 10.23
C GLU A 137 8.79 5.64 9.71
N SER A 138 8.78 6.94 9.41
CA SER A 138 9.91 7.63 8.78
C SER A 138 11.11 7.85 9.70
N GLY A 139 10.90 7.75 11.01
CA GLY A 139 11.93 8.07 12.02
C GLY A 139 12.09 9.57 12.31
N TYR A 140 11.33 10.47 11.64
CA TYR A 140 11.31 11.88 12.03
C TYR A 140 10.72 12.06 13.43
N THR A 141 11.38 12.90 14.23
CA THR A 141 11.00 13.17 15.62
C THR A 141 10.10 14.40 15.74
N TYR A 142 9.51 14.60 16.93
CA TYR A 142 8.79 15.84 17.21
C TYR A 142 9.71 17.08 17.11
N ALA A 143 10.97 16.97 17.57
CA ALA A 143 11.94 18.05 17.44
C ALA A 143 12.23 18.40 15.97
N ASP A 144 12.26 17.40 15.07
CA ASP A 144 12.39 17.66 13.63
C ASP A 144 11.19 18.42 13.10
N ALA A 145 9.99 18.05 13.53
CA ALA A 145 8.77 18.76 13.16
C ALA A 145 8.75 20.21 13.68
N GLU A 146 9.27 20.47 14.90
CA GLU A 146 9.39 21.84 15.42
C GLU A 146 10.36 22.69 14.61
N VAL A 147 11.53 22.14 14.27
CA VAL A 147 12.55 22.83 13.46
C VAL A 147 12.01 23.11 12.07
N LEU A 148 11.37 22.14 11.43
CA LEU A 148 10.77 22.28 10.11
C LEU A 148 9.56 23.23 10.13
N ALA A 149 8.76 23.26 11.20
CA ALA A 149 7.65 24.20 11.34
C ALA A 149 8.12 25.65 11.23
N LYS A 150 9.19 25.98 11.95
CA LYS A 150 9.83 27.32 11.89
C LYS A 150 10.39 27.61 10.51
N PHE A 151 11.05 26.64 9.89
CA PHE A 151 11.67 26.78 8.58
C PHE A 151 10.66 26.94 7.46
N TRP A 152 9.56 26.19 7.49
CA TRP A 152 8.51 26.24 6.48
C TRP A 152 7.41 27.27 6.75
N GLY A 153 7.41 27.88 7.96
CA GLY A 153 6.38 28.81 8.38
C GLY A 153 5.03 28.17 8.67
N ASP A 154 5.04 26.89 9.07
CA ASP A 154 3.81 26.18 9.44
C ASP A 154 3.31 26.68 10.81
N ALA A 155 1.99 26.70 11.01
CA ALA A 155 1.37 27.23 12.22
C ALA A 155 1.68 26.41 13.48
N SER A 156 1.93 25.11 13.32
CA SER A 156 2.27 24.20 14.41
C SER A 156 3.12 23.03 13.95
N PRO A 157 3.85 22.36 14.89
CA PRO A 157 4.54 21.10 14.57
C PRO A 157 3.57 20.00 14.09
N MET A 158 2.29 20.10 14.43
CA MET A 158 1.27 19.15 13.98
C MET A 158 0.96 19.31 12.50
N ASP A 159 0.88 20.54 12.01
CA ASP A 159 0.72 20.85 10.58
C ASP A 159 1.95 20.36 9.79
N THR A 160 3.14 20.53 10.38
CA THR A 160 4.39 20.03 9.81
C THR A 160 4.41 18.50 9.70
N LYS A 161 3.93 17.77 10.71
CA LYS A 161 3.78 16.30 10.62
C LYS A 161 2.89 15.92 9.45
N LEU A 162 1.77 16.61 9.26
CA LEU A 162 0.88 16.38 8.13
C LEU A 162 1.56 16.71 6.79
N ARG A 163 2.37 17.76 6.75
CA ARG A 163 3.15 18.12 5.57
C ARG A 163 4.23 17.09 5.25
N ILE A 164 4.90 16.55 6.27
CA ILE A 164 5.85 15.43 6.11
C ILE A 164 5.11 14.20 5.58
N GLU A 165 3.99 13.80 6.18
CA GLU A 165 3.15 12.66 5.73
C GLU A 165 2.82 12.77 4.24
N ARG A 166 2.34 13.94 3.80
CA ARG A 166 2.02 14.21 2.39
C ARG A 166 3.23 14.10 1.48
N ASN A 167 4.37 14.64 1.90
CA ASN A 167 5.60 14.57 1.11
C ASN A 167 6.13 13.13 0.99
N LEU A 168 6.04 12.33 2.05
CA LEU A 168 6.39 10.91 2.00
C LEU A 168 5.47 10.14 1.06
N THR A 169 4.16 10.42 1.10
CA THR A 169 3.18 9.84 0.18
C THR A 169 3.51 10.14 -1.28
N LEU A 170 4.01 11.32 -1.57
CA LEU A 170 4.35 11.78 -2.91
C LEU A 170 5.76 11.33 -3.38
N GLY A 171 6.54 10.67 -2.53
CA GLY A 171 7.91 10.27 -2.84
C GLY A 171 8.94 11.40 -2.72
N ASN A 172 8.61 12.47 -1.99
CA ASN A 172 9.46 13.66 -1.83
C ASN A 172 10.34 13.58 -0.56
N SER A 173 10.79 12.39 -0.16
CA SER A 173 11.59 12.20 1.07
C SER A 173 12.90 12.99 1.05
N ALA A 174 13.55 13.11 -0.10
CA ALA A 174 14.79 13.88 -0.27
C ALA A 174 14.57 15.37 0.05
N MET A 175 13.44 15.95 -0.35
CA MET A 175 13.10 17.34 -0.06
C MET A 175 12.94 17.62 1.44
N ILE A 176 12.38 16.66 2.20
CA ILE A 176 12.26 16.79 3.65
C ILE A 176 13.65 16.78 4.30
N GLN A 177 14.55 15.90 3.88
CA GLN A 177 15.91 15.79 4.40
C GLN A 177 16.73 17.04 4.09
N GLU A 178 16.61 17.58 2.89
CA GLU A 178 17.27 18.82 2.50
C GLU A 178 16.78 20.01 3.34
N ALA A 179 15.45 20.16 3.48
CA ALA A 179 14.85 21.20 4.32
C ALA A 179 15.33 21.11 5.77
N LEU A 180 15.36 19.89 6.33
CA LEU A 180 15.86 19.68 7.70
C LEU A 180 17.34 20.00 7.85
N SER A 181 18.16 19.66 6.85
CA SER A 181 19.57 20.03 6.81
C SER A 181 19.78 21.55 6.78
N MET A 182 18.94 22.28 6.02
CA MET A 182 18.98 23.75 5.98
C MET A 182 18.50 24.39 7.29
N ALA A 183 17.43 23.85 7.86
CA ALA A 183 16.79 24.38 9.06
C ALA A 183 17.65 24.23 10.35
N ARG A 184 18.62 23.33 10.33
CA ARG A 184 19.56 23.06 11.45
C ARG A 184 20.87 23.85 11.38
N LYS A 185 21.08 24.63 10.30
CA LYS A 185 22.24 25.54 10.16
C LYS A 185 21.99 26.86 10.84
#